data_45f0654bb63cbe2d24d8504e1e3cabf3
#
_entry.id   45f0654bb63cbe2d24d8504e1e3cabf3
#
_cell.length_a   1.000
_cell.length_b   1.000
_cell.length_c   1.000
_cell.angle_alpha   90.00
_cell.angle_beta   90.00
_cell.angle_gamma   90.00
#
_symmetry.space_group_name_H-M   'P 1'
#
loop_
_entity.id
_entity.type
_entity.pdbx_description
1 polymer ?
#
loop_
_entity_poly.entity_id
_entity_poly.type
_entity_poly.pdbx_seq_one_letter_code
_entity_poly.pdbx_strand_id
1 'polypeptide(L)'
;MNTYAMAKAYIEDAERSYREAKFNLDERAFHRCVRRAQECVELSLKGMLRLMGIEYPRSHDVSVALDKAKEEVNLPDWLKKEIDELKKISTYLAIRRGPAFYGDEKAFIPPEELYSEEDAREALNMAFRVLETAKKLLQHYKKQ
;
A
#
# COMPACT_ATOMS: atom_id res chain seq x y z
N MET A 1 -22.98 -10.03 -4.87
CA MET A 1 -21.88 -9.03 -4.92
C MET A 1 -20.57 -9.72 -5.25
N ASN A 2 -19.87 -9.25 -6.26
CA ASN A 2 -18.62 -9.91 -6.68
C ASN A 2 -17.42 -9.26 -5.99
N THR A 3 -17.11 -9.75 -4.80
CA THR A 3 -15.99 -9.26 -3.99
C THR A 3 -14.65 -9.49 -4.67
N TYR A 4 -14.51 -10.61 -5.38
CA TYR A 4 -13.29 -10.92 -6.11
C TYR A 4 -13.02 -9.89 -7.22
N ALA A 5 -14.05 -9.51 -7.99
CA ALA A 5 -13.90 -8.53 -9.06
C ALA A 5 -13.50 -7.15 -8.51
N MET A 6 -14.08 -6.75 -7.38
CA MET A 6 -13.71 -5.49 -6.72
C MET A 6 -12.26 -5.53 -6.22
N ALA A 7 -11.87 -6.63 -5.59
CA ALA A 7 -10.49 -6.79 -5.11
C ALA A 7 -9.50 -6.76 -6.27
N LYS A 8 -9.81 -7.46 -7.35
CA LYS A 8 -8.99 -7.47 -8.55
C LYS A 8 -8.80 -6.07 -9.12
N ALA A 9 -9.90 -5.29 -9.20
CA ALA A 9 -9.84 -3.91 -9.69
C ALA A 9 -8.92 -3.04 -8.83
N TYR A 10 -9.01 -3.18 -7.51
CA TYR A 10 -8.15 -2.44 -6.58
C TYR A 10 -6.67 -2.79 -6.78
N ILE A 11 -6.38 -4.08 -6.94
CA ILE A 11 -5.00 -4.54 -7.12
C ILE A 11 -4.45 -4.11 -8.48
N GLU A 12 -5.27 -4.11 -9.51
CA GLU A 12 -4.88 -3.59 -10.83
C GLU A 12 -4.59 -2.08 -10.77
N ASP A 13 -5.40 -1.32 -10.02
CA ASP A 13 -5.13 0.11 -9.79
C ASP A 13 -3.87 0.32 -8.95
N ALA A 14 -3.62 -0.56 -7.98
CA ALA A 14 -2.39 -0.52 -7.21
C ALA A 14 -1.17 -0.69 -8.12
N GLU A 15 -1.25 -1.57 -9.10
CA GLU A 15 -0.17 -1.78 -10.07
C GLU A 15 0.06 -0.52 -10.92
N ARG A 16 -1.02 0.17 -11.31
CA ARG A 16 -0.90 1.45 -12.02
C ARG A 16 -0.19 2.50 -11.15
N SER A 17 -0.59 2.60 -9.89
CA SER A 17 0.06 3.51 -8.93
C SER A 17 1.55 3.19 -8.76
N TYR A 18 1.90 1.90 -8.75
CA TYR A 18 3.29 1.47 -8.68
C TYR A 18 4.09 1.97 -9.90
N ARG A 19 3.53 1.80 -11.09
CA ARG A 19 4.19 2.29 -12.33
C ARG A 19 4.35 3.80 -12.31
N GLU A 20 3.36 4.53 -11.79
CA GLU A 20 3.45 5.98 -11.65
C GLU A 20 4.52 6.38 -10.63
N ALA A 21 4.64 5.62 -9.53
CA ALA A 21 5.70 5.85 -8.55
C ALA A 21 7.09 5.68 -9.17
N LYS A 22 7.28 4.63 -9.98
CA LYS A 22 8.54 4.40 -10.71
C LYS A 22 8.84 5.55 -11.65
N PHE A 23 7.85 5.99 -12.40
CA PHE A 23 8.00 7.14 -13.30
C PHE A 23 8.44 8.39 -12.54
N ASN A 24 7.79 8.65 -11.40
CA ASN A 24 8.13 9.80 -10.57
C ASN A 24 9.55 9.71 -10.01
N LEU A 25 10.00 8.52 -9.65
CA LEU A 25 11.39 8.32 -9.22
C LEU A 25 12.37 8.66 -10.35
N ASP A 26 12.09 8.19 -11.57
CA ASP A 26 12.92 8.46 -12.74
C ASP A 26 12.97 9.94 -13.07
N GLU A 27 11.86 10.66 -12.84
CA GLU A 27 11.77 12.10 -13.03
C GLU A 27 12.36 12.89 -11.86
N ARG A 28 12.88 12.23 -10.85
CA ARG A 28 13.44 12.80 -9.63
C ARG A 28 12.40 13.61 -8.83
N ALA A 29 11.14 13.29 -8.98
CA ALA A 29 10.04 13.84 -8.19
C ALA A 29 9.80 12.92 -7.00
N PHE A 30 10.69 12.96 -6.01
CA PHE A 30 10.74 11.99 -4.92
C PHE A 30 9.50 12.02 -4.04
N HIS A 31 8.98 13.20 -3.74
CA HIS A 31 7.72 13.35 -2.99
C HIS A 31 6.55 12.68 -3.71
N ARG A 32 6.48 12.80 -5.05
CA ARG A 32 5.42 12.15 -5.83
C ARG A 32 5.59 10.64 -5.86
N CYS A 33 6.83 10.15 -5.89
CA CYS A 33 7.09 8.72 -5.78
C CYS A 33 6.55 8.18 -4.46
N VAL A 34 6.81 8.87 -3.34
CA VAL A 34 6.29 8.47 -2.02
C VAL A 34 4.76 8.46 -2.00
N ARG A 35 4.11 9.49 -2.58
CA ARG A 35 2.65 9.56 -2.67
C ARG A 35 2.06 8.37 -3.42
N ARG A 36 2.60 8.08 -4.60
CA ARG A 36 2.10 6.98 -5.44
C ARG A 36 2.40 5.62 -4.85
N ALA A 37 3.56 5.48 -4.18
CA ALA A 37 3.89 4.26 -3.44
C ALA A 37 2.88 4.01 -2.32
N GLN A 38 2.49 5.05 -1.59
CA GLN A 38 1.47 4.96 -0.55
C GLN A 38 0.12 4.52 -1.15
N GLU A 39 -0.29 5.10 -2.27
CA GLU A 39 -1.54 4.69 -2.93
C GLU A 39 -1.51 3.23 -3.34
N CYS A 40 -0.37 2.77 -3.87
CA CYS A 40 -0.19 1.38 -4.24
C CYS A 40 -0.38 0.46 -3.03
N VAL A 41 0.23 0.80 -1.90
CA VAL A 41 0.12 0.01 -0.67
C VAL A 41 -1.32 -0.01 -0.16
N GLU A 42 -1.95 1.14 -0.08
CA GLU A 42 -3.33 1.24 0.42
C GLU A 42 -4.30 0.42 -0.45
N LEU A 43 -4.24 0.57 -1.76
CA LEU A 43 -5.11 -0.16 -2.69
C LEU A 43 -4.83 -1.67 -2.64
N SER A 44 -3.55 -2.05 -2.57
CA SER A 44 -3.18 -3.47 -2.46
C SER A 44 -3.74 -4.09 -1.19
N LEU A 45 -3.56 -3.44 -0.06
CA LEU A 45 -4.03 -3.95 1.24
C LEU A 45 -5.56 -3.98 1.31
N LYS A 46 -6.23 -2.96 0.80
CA LYS A 46 -7.70 -2.93 0.77
C LYS A 46 -8.25 -4.02 -0.16
N GLY A 47 -7.58 -4.26 -1.28
CA GLY A 47 -7.92 -5.39 -2.16
C GLY A 47 -7.79 -6.73 -1.44
N MET A 48 -6.68 -6.92 -0.71
CA MET A 48 -6.44 -8.13 0.07
C MET A 48 -7.52 -8.31 1.16
N LEU A 49 -7.85 -7.24 1.88
CA LEU A 49 -8.88 -7.30 2.92
C LEU A 49 -10.25 -7.68 2.36
N ARG A 50 -10.59 -7.19 1.17
CA ARG A 50 -11.82 -7.60 0.48
C ARG A 50 -11.80 -9.10 0.15
N LEU A 51 -10.66 -9.62 -0.31
CA LEU A 51 -10.53 -11.05 -0.59
C LEU A 51 -10.73 -11.88 0.67
N MET A 52 -10.28 -11.37 1.81
CA MET A 52 -10.40 -12.06 3.09
C MET A 52 -11.75 -11.85 3.78
N GLY A 53 -12.62 -11.01 3.21
CA GLY A 53 -13.93 -10.71 3.79
C GLY A 53 -13.86 -9.83 5.02
N ILE A 54 -12.82 -9.03 5.17
CA ILE A 54 -12.62 -8.14 6.32
C ILE A 54 -12.98 -6.71 5.93
N GLU A 55 -13.86 -6.09 6.71
CA GLU A 55 -14.18 -4.68 6.57
C GLU A 55 -13.03 -3.82 7.09
N TYR A 56 -12.83 -2.67 6.46
CA TYR A 56 -11.79 -1.73 6.85
C TYR A 56 -12.36 -0.31 6.90
N PRO A 57 -11.80 0.57 7.76
CA PRO A 57 -12.26 1.95 7.83
C PRO A 57 -11.80 2.74 6.60
N ARG A 58 -12.41 3.90 6.38
CA ARG A 58 -11.97 4.86 5.36
C ARG A 58 -10.73 5.58 5.87
N SER A 59 -9.64 4.86 5.94
CA SER A 59 -8.36 5.36 6.44
C SER A 59 -7.26 4.94 5.48
N HIS A 60 -6.19 5.72 5.44
CA HIS A 60 -5.01 5.38 4.66
C HIS A 60 -4.19 4.29 5.34
N ASP A 61 -4.27 4.20 6.66
CA ASP A 61 -3.63 3.13 7.43
C ASP A 61 -4.66 2.07 7.76
N VAL A 62 -4.40 0.83 7.34
CA VAL A 62 -5.31 -0.29 7.55
C VAL A 62 -4.71 -1.37 8.46
N SER A 63 -3.69 -1.01 9.25
CA SER A 63 -3.01 -1.97 10.12
C SER A 63 -3.94 -2.69 11.08
N VAL A 64 -4.93 -1.99 11.65
CA VAL A 64 -5.91 -2.60 12.58
C VAL A 64 -6.75 -3.67 11.87
N ALA A 65 -7.16 -3.41 10.62
CA ALA A 65 -7.92 -4.39 9.84
C ALA A 65 -7.08 -5.63 9.51
N LEU A 66 -5.76 -5.46 9.32
CA LEU A 66 -4.85 -6.58 9.11
C LEU A 66 -4.73 -7.45 10.36
N ASP A 67 -4.72 -6.86 11.55
CA ASP A 67 -4.76 -7.62 12.80
C ASP A 67 -6.04 -8.47 12.88
N LYS A 68 -7.16 -7.88 12.55
CA LYS A 68 -8.45 -8.57 12.54
C LYS A 68 -8.43 -9.74 11.56
N ALA A 69 -7.86 -9.56 10.38
CA ALA A 69 -7.72 -10.63 9.40
C ALA A 69 -6.90 -11.79 9.95
N LYS A 70 -5.79 -11.48 10.61
CA LYS A 70 -4.91 -12.50 11.21
C LYS A 70 -5.64 -13.33 12.26
N GLU A 71 -6.52 -12.72 13.04
CA GLU A 71 -7.25 -13.38 14.11
C GLU A 71 -8.45 -14.17 13.60
N GLU A 72 -9.20 -13.64 12.64
CA GLU A 72 -10.51 -14.16 12.24
C GLU A 72 -10.51 -15.03 10.99
N VAL A 73 -9.49 -14.92 10.15
CA VAL A 73 -9.44 -15.61 8.86
C VAL A 73 -8.37 -16.70 8.88
N ASN A 74 -8.71 -17.85 8.30
CA ASN A 74 -7.72 -18.90 8.12
C ASN A 74 -6.85 -18.56 6.92
N LEU A 75 -5.71 -17.93 7.19
CA LEU A 75 -4.78 -17.46 6.17
C LEU A 75 -3.75 -18.51 5.81
N PRO A 76 -3.25 -18.50 4.55
CA PRO A 76 -2.07 -19.32 4.21
C PRO A 76 -0.89 -18.93 5.09
N ASP A 77 -0.03 -19.89 5.41
CA ASP A 77 1.13 -19.66 6.28
C ASP A 77 2.05 -18.56 5.72
N TRP A 78 2.23 -18.53 4.40
CA TRP A 78 3.08 -17.51 3.78
C TRP A 78 2.55 -16.09 4.01
N LEU A 79 1.23 -15.92 4.13
CA LEU A 79 0.62 -14.61 4.39
C LEU A 79 0.67 -14.28 5.88
N LYS A 80 0.43 -15.26 6.76
CA LYS A 80 0.52 -15.03 8.22
C LYS A 80 1.88 -14.43 8.59
N LYS A 81 2.95 -14.92 7.98
CA LYS A 81 4.32 -14.43 8.22
C LYS A 81 4.52 -13.00 7.76
N GLU A 82 3.75 -12.54 6.78
CA GLU A 82 3.89 -11.20 6.21
C GLU A 82 3.07 -10.14 6.93
N ILE A 83 2.03 -10.51 7.70
CA ILE A 83 1.06 -9.55 8.25
C ILE A 83 1.75 -8.44 9.06
N ASP A 84 2.68 -8.77 9.94
CA ASP A 84 3.34 -7.76 10.78
C ASP A 84 4.11 -6.74 9.95
N GLU A 85 4.79 -7.20 8.89
CA GLU A 85 5.51 -6.30 8.00
C GLU A 85 4.55 -5.45 7.16
N LEU A 86 3.46 -6.02 6.69
CA LEU A 86 2.43 -5.28 5.96
C LEU A 86 1.84 -4.16 6.81
N LYS A 87 1.60 -4.43 8.10
CA LYS A 87 1.12 -3.44 9.07
C LYS A 87 2.10 -2.28 9.21
N LYS A 88 3.39 -2.60 9.37
CA LYS A 88 4.43 -1.57 9.50
C LYS A 88 4.48 -0.69 8.27
N ILE A 89 4.43 -1.28 7.10
CA ILE A 89 4.45 -0.55 5.83
C ILE A 89 3.21 0.35 5.70
N SER A 90 2.03 -0.17 6.04
CA SER A 90 0.78 0.59 5.99
C SER A 90 0.89 1.86 6.83
N THR A 91 1.30 1.73 8.08
CA THR A 91 1.44 2.86 9.01
C THR A 91 2.53 3.83 8.55
N TYR A 92 3.68 3.30 8.16
CA TYR A 92 4.82 4.09 7.74
C TYR A 92 4.49 5.02 6.57
N LEU A 93 3.86 4.48 5.54
CA LEU A 93 3.52 5.27 4.36
C LEU A 93 2.29 6.15 4.57
N ALA A 94 1.31 5.72 5.36
CA ALA A 94 0.13 6.54 5.67
C ALA A 94 0.52 7.85 6.34
N ILE A 95 1.47 7.81 7.28
CA ILE A 95 1.98 9.01 7.97
C ILE A 95 2.64 9.98 6.99
N ARG A 96 3.29 9.46 5.95
CA ARG A 96 4.04 10.26 4.98
C ARG A 96 3.18 10.84 3.87
N ARG A 97 1.94 10.38 3.74
CA ARG A 97 1.05 10.81 2.65
C ARG A 97 0.80 12.32 2.68
N GLY A 98 0.41 12.88 3.82
CA GLY A 98 0.13 14.31 3.96
C GLY A 98 1.35 15.17 3.61
N PRO A 99 2.50 14.95 4.28
CA PRO A 99 3.72 15.69 3.96
C PRO A 99 4.18 15.54 2.51
N ALA A 100 3.94 14.39 1.89
CA ALA A 100 4.30 14.18 0.49
C ALA A 100 3.45 15.02 -0.47
N PHE A 101 2.24 15.41 -0.05
CA PHE A 101 1.36 16.32 -0.82
C PHE A 101 1.65 17.79 -0.53
N TYR A 102 1.76 18.13 0.75
CA TYR A 102 1.70 19.52 1.20
C TYR A 102 2.98 20.04 1.84
N GLY A 103 3.97 19.18 2.03
CA GLY A 103 5.19 19.55 2.73
C GLY A 103 4.97 19.66 4.22
N ASP A 104 5.87 20.36 4.89
CA ASP A 104 5.72 20.74 6.29
C ASP A 104 5.14 22.16 6.32
N GLU A 105 3.83 22.25 6.49
CA GLU A 105 3.11 23.53 6.40
C GLU A 105 3.50 24.48 7.54
N LYS A 106 3.82 23.95 8.72
CA LYS A 106 4.22 24.77 9.87
C LYS A 106 5.60 25.37 9.69
N ALA A 107 6.51 24.62 9.08
CA ALA A 107 7.89 25.07 8.83
C ALA A 107 8.04 25.74 7.47
N PHE A 108 6.99 25.79 6.66
CA PHE A 108 7.00 26.35 5.29
C PHE A 108 8.02 25.63 4.39
N ILE A 109 8.12 24.29 4.54
CA ILE A 109 9.01 23.49 3.71
C ILE A 109 8.16 22.78 2.64
N PRO A 110 8.41 23.03 1.34
CA PRO A 110 7.64 22.38 0.28
C PRO A 110 7.94 20.88 0.22
N PRO A 111 7.02 20.07 -0.31
CA PRO A 111 7.20 18.61 -0.32
C PRO A 111 8.46 18.14 -1.06
N GLU A 112 8.90 18.86 -2.10
CA GLU A 112 10.12 18.51 -2.85
C GLU A 112 11.36 18.50 -1.97
N GLU A 113 11.38 19.26 -0.88
CA GLU A 113 12.54 19.36 0.01
C GLU A 113 12.51 18.34 1.15
N LEU A 114 11.38 17.66 1.37
CA LEU A 114 11.23 16.73 2.48
C LEU A 114 11.73 15.31 2.20
N TYR A 115 11.77 14.92 0.93
CA TYR A 115 12.07 13.54 0.57
C TYR A 115 13.29 13.44 -0.34
N SER A 116 14.20 12.55 0.04
CA SER A 116 15.40 12.25 -0.73
C SER A 116 15.12 11.13 -1.74
N GLU A 117 16.08 10.88 -2.62
CA GLU A 117 16.03 9.72 -3.51
C GLU A 117 15.97 8.42 -2.72
N GLU A 118 16.71 8.33 -1.60
CA GLU A 118 16.69 7.16 -0.73
C GLU A 118 15.30 6.91 -0.15
N ASP A 119 14.63 7.97 0.31
CA ASP A 119 13.25 7.86 0.82
C ASP A 119 12.30 7.33 -0.26
N ALA A 120 12.44 7.83 -1.49
CA ALA A 120 11.60 7.41 -2.60
C ALA A 120 11.85 5.96 -2.98
N ARG A 121 13.11 5.52 -3.04
CA ARG A 121 13.46 4.13 -3.35
C ARG A 121 12.95 3.17 -2.27
N GLU A 122 13.05 3.56 -1.01
CA GLU A 122 12.54 2.77 0.11
C GLU A 122 11.02 2.61 -0.01
N ALA A 123 10.31 3.71 -0.25
CA ALA A 123 8.85 3.68 -0.44
C ALA A 123 8.46 2.80 -1.64
N LEU A 124 9.19 2.90 -2.73
CA LEU A 124 8.94 2.08 -3.92
C LEU A 124 9.14 0.60 -3.64
N ASN A 125 10.20 0.25 -2.90
CA ASN A 125 10.47 -1.14 -2.53
C ASN A 125 9.37 -1.70 -1.62
N MET A 126 8.89 -0.90 -0.67
CA MET A 126 7.76 -1.27 0.18
C MET A 126 6.49 -1.52 -0.65
N ALA A 127 6.21 -0.63 -1.60
CA ALA A 127 5.05 -0.77 -2.48
C ALA A 127 5.15 -2.04 -3.32
N PHE A 128 6.32 -2.34 -3.87
CA PHE A 128 6.54 -3.55 -4.66
C PHE A 128 6.24 -4.80 -3.83
N ARG A 129 6.77 -4.86 -2.62
CA ARG A 129 6.56 -5.99 -1.71
C ARG A 129 5.07 -6.22 -1.44
N VAL A 130 4.35 -5.16 -1.11
CA VAL A 130 2.91 -5.26 -0.78
C VAL A 130 2.10 -5.63 -2.02
N LEU A 131 2.40 -5.02 -3.16
CA LEU A 131 1.73 -5.33 -4.42
C LEU A 131 1.90 -6.80 -4.81
N GLU A 132 3.12 -7.34 -4.71
CA GLU A 132 3.39 -8.72 -5.06
C GLU A 132 2.68 -9.69 -4.10
N THR A 133 2.61 -9.34 -2.82
CA THR A 133 1.85 -10.12 -1.84
C THR A 133 0.36 -10.13 -2.20
N ALA A 134 -0.18 -8.97 -2.58
CA ALA A 134 -1.59 -8.85 -2.98
C ALA A 134 -1.89 -9.66 -4.24
N LYS A 135 -1.01 -9.62 -5.22
CA LYS A 135 -1.16 -10.39 -6.47
C LYS A 135 -1.12 -11.89 -6.18
N LYS A 136 -0.26 -12.32 -5.28
CA LYS A 136 -0.17 -13.72 -4.86
C LYS A 136 -1.46 -14.17 -4.16
N LEU A 137 -2.02 -13.32 -3.31
CA LEU A 137 -3.27 -13.63 -2.63
C LEU A 137 -4.43 -13.68 -3.62
N LEU A 138 -4.46 -12.79 -4.59
CA LEU A 138 -5.47 -12.79 -5.65
C LEU A 138 -5.47 -14.13 -6.40
N GLN A 139 -4.28 -14.63 -6.75
CA GLN A 139 -4.14 -15.93 -7.42
C GLN A 139 -4.59 -17.09 -6.52
N HIS A 140 -4.30 -17.00 -5.23
CA HIS A 140 -4.71 -18.00 -4.27
C HIS A 140 -6.24 -18.15 -4.23
N TYR A 141 -6.96 -17.02 -4.17
CA TYR A 141 -8.42 -17.04 -4.13
C TYR A 141 -9.05 -17.37 -5.50
N LYS A 142 -8.36 -17.07 -6.59
CA LYS A 142 -8.83 -17.43 -7.93
C LYS A 142 -8.94 -18.92 -8.12
N LYS A 143 -8.03 -19.70 -7.50
CA LYS A 143 -7.97 -21.15 -7.62
C LYS A 143 -8.97 -21.88 -6.72
N GLN A 144 -9.68 -21.15 -5.89
CA GLN A 144 -10.74 -21.67 -5.03
C GLN A 144 -12.09 -21.30 -5.60
#